data_8c4be0b4ddcd6b4b5118fac1cce97c9c
#
_entry.id   8c4be0b4ddcd6b4b5118fac1cce97c9c
#
_cell.length_a   1.000
_cell.length_b   1.000
_cell.length_c   1.000
_cell.angle_alpha   90.00
_cell.angle_beta   90.00
_cell.angle_gamma   90.00
#
_symmetry.space_group_name_H-M   'P 1'
#
loop_
_entity.id
_entity.type
_entity.pdbx_description
1 polymer ?
#
loop_
_entity_poly.entity_id
_entity_poly.type
_entity_poly.pdbx_seq_one_letter_code
_entity_poly.pdbx_strand_id
1 'polypeptide(L)'
;MKIYFKNIIIFCLICLGSFSAFAQSNVVNVYVWTAYLPAEVAAQFTKETGIRVNVSEYDSNETMYAKLKASSDIGYDIVFPSSYFLRRMRQQNMLHAIDKDKLSNFHYLNPALLNKDFDPKNDYSIPYLASITGIVVNSDYIAPKSVLKWQDLWREDFKNGLLILDDMREVFSMALLTLGYSINDTDPKHIEEAYLKLKTLLPNTKIFNSDVEQNIYVDEDAVVGMGWNGDINLSQADNPKLKFIYPKEGFVISIDCLAITKKAPHLENAYKFINFLMRPDIAKKISLEIGYPSPNLGAIKLMSKELQANPLFNPDAEILKRGQIQNDVDEVLPLYERYWELLKIGS
;
A
#
# COMPACT_ATOMS: atom_id res chain seq x y z
N MET A 1 -8.02 70.35 35.09
CA MET A 1 -7.05 69.26 35.04
C MET A 1 -7.71 67.91 35.33
N LYS A 2 -8.78 67.53 34.60
CA LYS A 2 -9.52 66.24 34.74
C LYS A 2 -10.02 65.60 33.44
N ILE A 3 -9.61 66.10 32.29
CA ILE A 3 -10.12 65.63 30.97
C ILE A 3 -9.11 64.80 30.18
N TYR A 4 -7.83 64.79 30.52
CA TYR A 4 -6.77 64.07 29.77
C TYR A 4 -6.52 62.62 30.19
N PHE A 5 -7.10 62.14 31.28
CA PHE A 5 -6.88 60.77 31.80
C PHE A 5 -7.86 59.74 31.19
N LYS A 6 -8.99 60.14 30.60
CA LYS A 6 -9.96 59.18 30.04
C LYS A 6 -9.61 58.67 28.66
N ASN A 7 -8.83 59.41 27.88
CA ASN A 7 -8.53 59.04 26.49
C ASN A 7 -7.29 58.11 26.34
N ILE A 8 -6.44 58.04 27.38
CA ILE A 8 -5.25 57.14 27.34
C ILE A 8 -5.64 55.69 27.66
N ILE A 9 -6.67 55.45 28.48
CA ILE A 9 -7.13 54.11 28.85
C ILE A 9 -7.86 53.42 27.68
N ILE A 10 -8.54 54.17 26.82
CA ILE A 10 -9.27 53.63 25.67
C ILE A 10 -8.30 53.21 24.54
N PHE A 11 -7.15 53.87 24.40
CA PHE A 11 -6.16 53.54 23.36
C PHE A 11 -5.33 52.29 23.68
N CYS A 12 -5.10 51.96 24.96
CA CYS A 12 -4.41 50.73 25.39
C CYS A 12 -5.29 49.47 25.32
N LEU A 13 -6.63 49.61 25.30
CA LEU A 13 -7.56 48.48 25.20
C LEU A 13 -7.80 48.01 23.76
N ILE A 14 -7.51 48.85 22.77
CA ILE A 14 -7.68 48.51 21.32
C ILE A 14 -6.47 47.75 20.79
N CYS A 15 -5.29 47.81 21.41
CA CYS A 15 -4.10 47.08 20.98
C CYS A 15 -3.99 45.63 21.52
N LEU A 16 -4.89 45.21 22.39
CA LEU A 16 -4.90 43.82 22.94
C LEU A 16 -5.88 42.87 22.21
N GLY A 17 -6.49 43.33 21.15
CA GLY A 17 -7.58 42.61 20.48
C GLY A 17 -7.26 42.01 19.11
N SER A 18 -6.02 41.65 18.77
CA SER A 18 -5.76 41.07 17.45
C SER A 18 -4.49 40.21 17.40
N PHE A 19 -4.33 39.27 18.29
CA PHE A 19 -3.45 38.11 18.08
C PHE A 19 -4.18 36.83 18.49
N SER A 20 -5.38 36.62 17.91
CA SER A 20 -5.79 35.26 17.67
C SER A 20 -5.03 34.78 16.42
N ALA A 21 -3.71 34.64 16.55
CA ALA A 21 -2.99 33.75 15.70
C ALA A 21 -3.73 32.40 15.87
N PHE A 22 -4.42 31.94 14.86
CA PHE A 22 -4.78 30.54 14.75
C PHE A 22 -3.49 29.78 15.00
N ALA A 23 -3.33 29.27 16.19
CA ALA A 23 -2.28 28.30 16.50
C ALA A 23 -2.65 27.12 15.62
N GLN A 24 -2.14 27.11 14.40
CA GLN A 24 -2.20 25.96 13.52
C GLN A 24 -1.68 24.81 14.38
N SER A 25 -2.57 23.89 14.73
CA SER A 25 -2.19 22.80 15.62
C SER A 25 -1.00 22.09 14.98
N ASN A 26 0.12 22.00 15.72
CA ASN A 26 1.36 21.41 15.24
C ASN A 26 1.23 19.88 15.17
N VAL A 27 0.24 19.42 14.39
CA VAL A 27 -0.03 18.00 14.18
C VAL A 27 -0.26 17.70 12.71
N VAL A 28 -0.04 16.45 12.33
CA VAL A 28 -0.51 15.82 11.09
C VAL A 28 -1.16 14.50 11.47
N ASN A 29 -2.37 14.27 10.99
CA ASN A 29 -3.16 13.08 11.27
C ASN A 29 -3.06 12.12 10.08
N VAL A 30 -2.50 10.97 10.32
CA VAL A 30 -2.18 9.97 9.29
C VAL A 30 -3.05 8.73 9.50
N TYR A 31 -3.69 8.24 8.45
CA TYR A 31 -4.44 6.99 8.44
C TYR A 31 -3.77 6.03 7.46
N VAL A 32 -3.15 4.99 7.98
CA VAL A 32 -2.17 4.15 7.28
C VAL A 32 -2.45 2.66 7.55
N TRP A 33 -1.95 1.78 6.71
CA TRP A 33 -1.95 0.34 6.94
C TRP A 33 -1.26 -0.02 8.25
N THR A 34 -1.72 -1.06 8.92
CA THR A 34 -1.09 -1.58 10.14
C THR A 34 0.40 -1.85 9.89
N ALA A 35 1.24 -1.38 10.81
CA ALA A 35 2.70 -1.51 10.77
C ALA A 35 3.39 -0.94 9.49
N TYR A 36 2.77 -0.03 8.76
CA TYR A 36 3.26 0.45 7.46
C TYR A 36 3.94 1.84 7.50
N LEU A 37 3.99 2.46 8.67
CA LEU A 37 4.74 3.69 8.93
C LEU A 37 5.65 3.47 10.14
N PRO A 38 6.99 3.37 9.95
CA PRO A 38 7.92 3.17 11.05
C PRO A 38 7.82 4.25 12.12
N ALA A 39 7.70 3.84 13.38
CA ALA A 39 7.57 4.77 14.51
C ALA A 39 8.75 5.73 14.62
N GLU A 40 9.96 5.26 14.30
CA GLU A 40 11.18 6.08 14.29
C GLU A 40 11.13 7.18 13.21
N VAL A 41 10.51 6.91 12.05
CA VAL A 41 10.32 7.89 10.97
C VAL A 41 9.37 9.00 11.41
N ALA A 42 8.24 8.65 12.05
CA ALA A 42 7.29 9.61 12.61
C ALA A 42 7.94 10.45 13.73
N ALA A 43 8.72 9.82 14.62
CA ALA A 43 9.46 10.49 15.68
C ALA A 43 10.54 11.44 15.12
N GLN A 44 11.26 11.02 14.06
CA GLN A 44 12.26 11.86 13.41
C GLN A 44 11.62 13.10 12.78
N PHE A 45 10.49 12.96 12.08
CA PHE A 45 9.74 14.11 11.56
C PHE A 45 9.34 15.09 12.66
N THR A 46 8.80 14.57 13.77
CA THR A 46 8.41 15.39 14.92
C THR A 46 9.61 16.13 15.50
N LYS A 47 10.75 15.46 15.66
CA LYS A 47 11.99 16.06 16.16
C LYS A 47 12.53 17.18 15.27
N GLU A 48 12.47 16.99 13.94
CA GLU A 48 13.01 17.95 12.97
C GLU A 48 12.09 19.16 12.76
N THR A 49 10.77 18.98 12.87
CA THR A 49 9.79 20.01 12.48
C THR A 49 8.97 20.60 13.63
N GLY A 50 8.94 19.93 14.78
CA GLY A 50 8.04 20.24 15.90
C GLY A 50 6.58 19.83 15.62
N ILE A 51 6.29 19.21 14.47
CA ILE A 51 4.93 18.75 14.10
C ILE A 51 4.77 17.31 14.58
N ARG A 52 3.78 17.07 15.46
CA ARG A 52 3.47 15.72 15.96
C ARG A 52 2.71 14.93 14.90
N VAL A 53 3.09 13.67 14.68
CA VAL A 53 2.39 12.73 13.82
C VAL A 53 1.43 11.90 14.67
N ASN A 54 0.13 12.01 14.42
CA ASN A 54 -0.89 11.14 15.01
C ASN A 54 -1.20 10.03 13.99
N VAL A 55 -0.89 8.79 14.35
CA VAL A 55 -1.10 7.63 13.49
C VAL A 55 -2.37 6.91 13.91
N SER A 56 -3.21 6.59 12.95
CA SER A 56 -4.32 5.63 13.05
C SER A 56 -4.09 4.55 12.00
N GLU A 57 -4.46 3.33 12.31
CA GLU A 57 -4.20 2.19 11.43
C GLU A 57 -5.49 1.56 10.91
N TYR A 58 -5.37 0.85 9.79
CA TYR A 58 -6.40 0.01 9.19
C TYR A 58 -5.77 -1.25 8.57
N ASP A 59 -6.60 -2.27 8.40
CA ASP A 59 -6.25 -3.62 7.93
C ASP A 59 -6.64 -3.87 6.46
N SER A 60 -7.57 -3.08 5.91
CA SER A 60 -8.03 -3.23 4.52
C SER A 60 -8.40 -1.90 3.88
N ASN A 61 -8.27 -1.81 2.55
CA ASN A 61 -8.75 -0.66 1.78
C ASN A 61 -10.24 -0.42 1.98
N GLU A 62 -11.02 -1.48 2.12
CA GLU A 62 -12.47 -1.44 2.34
C GLU A 62 -12.81 -0.76 3.66
N THR A 63 -12.14 -1.16 4.75
CA THR A 63 -12.28 -0.54 6.08
C THR A 63 -11.89 0.94 6.04
N MET A 64 -10.76 1.26 5.44
CA MET A 64 -10.28 2.65 5.26
C MET A 64 -11.31 3.48 4.50
N TYR A 65 -11.75 2.99 3.34
CA TYR A 65 -12.69 3.70 2.48
C TYR A 65 -14.06 3.89 3.14
N ALA A 66 -14.61 2.83 3.74
CA ALA A 66 -15.91 2.91 4.44
C ALA A 66 -15.88 3.98 5.55
N LYS A 67 -14.80 4.01 6.35
CA LYS A 67 -14.61 5.01 7.41
C LYS A 67 -14.53 6.42 6.85
N LEU A 68 -13.74 6.65 5.80
CA LEU A 68 -13.63 7.98 5.17
C LEU A 68 -14.92 8.44 4.50
N LYS A 69 -15.71 7.49 3.97
CA LYS A 69 -17.00 7.78 3.34
C LYS A 69 -18.11 8.10 4.35
N ALA A 70 -18.09 7.42 5.50
CA ALA A 70 -19.10 7.61 6.56
C ALA A 70 -19.08 9.01 7.15
N SER A 71 -17.93 9.69 7.17
CA SER A 71 -17.80 11.07 7.65
C SER A 71 -16.69 11.80 6.89
N SER A 72 -17.06 12.89 6.22
CA SER A 72 -16.09 13.75 5.53
C SER A 72 -15.21 14.59 6.48
N ASP A 73 -15.48 14.58 7.78
CA ASP A 73 -14.83 15.41 8.81
C ASP A 73 -14.11 14.55 9.87
N ILE A 74 -13.57 13.38 9.48
CA ILE A 74 -12.90 12.45 10.40
C ILE A 74 -11.56 13.02 10.90
N GLY A 75 -11.10 14.14 10.32
CA GLY A 75 -9.91 14.82 10.78
C GLY A 75 -8.59 14.21 10.32
N TYR A 76 -8.58 13.27 9.37
CA TYR A 76 -7.37 12.75 8.75
C TYR A 76 -6.84 13.70 7.67
N ASP A 77 -5.53 13.92 7.67
CA ASP A 77 -4.83 14.72 6.66
C ASP A 77 -4.36 13.84 5.50
N ILE A 78 -3.74 12.70 5.82
CA ILE A 78 -3.11 11.80 4.87
C ILE A 78 -3.68 10.40 5.02
N VAL A 79 -3.90 9.73 3.89
CA VAL A 79 -4.29 8.33 3.79
C VAL A 79 -3.37 7.59 2.81
N PHE A 80 -3.29 6.26 2.94
CA PHE A 80 -2.37 5.42 2.17
C PHE A 80 -3.11 4.36 1.32
N PRO A 81 -4.00 4.76 0.41
CA PRO A 81 -4.75 3.81 -0.41
C PRO A 81 -3.85 3.08 -1.41
N SER A 82 -4.19 1.82 -1.69
CA SER A 82 -3.65 1.13 -2.85
C SER A 82 -4.23 1.69 -4.15
N SER A 83 -3.52 1.49 -5.25
CA SER A 83 -3.80 2.10 -6.56
C SER A 83 -5.25 1.98 -7.01
N TYR A 84 -5.90 0.82 -6.80
CA TYR A 84 -7.29 0.60 -7.23
C TYR A 84 -8.32 1.40 -6.42
N PHE A 85 -8.12 1.57 -5.10
CA PHE A 85 -8.97 2.43 -4.28
C PHE A 85 -8.71 3.92 -4.53
N LEU A 86 -7.47 4.29 -4.83
CA LEU A 86 -7.13 5.68 -5.16
C LEU A 86 -7.97 6.20 -6.33
N ARG A 87 -8.10 5.41 -7.42
CA ARG A 87 -8.96 5.77 -8.57
C ARG A 87 -10.38 6.05 -8.13
N ARG A 88 -10.98 5.16 -7.34
CA ARG A 88 -12.33 5.30 -6.79
C ARG A 88 -12.48 6.54 -5.92
N MET A 89 -11.56 6.77 -5.00
CA MET A 89 -11.57 7.94 -4.11
C MET A 89 -11.45 9.25 -4.89
N ARG A 90 -10.60 9.27 -5.93
CA ARG A 90 -10.47 10.42 -6.83
C ARG A 90 -11.77 10.71 -7.57
N GLN A 91 -12.40 9.71 -8.18
CA GLN A 91 -13.67 9.86 -8.90
C GLN A 91 -14.80 10.36 -7.99
N GLN A 92 -14.79 9.99 -6.72
CA GLN A 92 -15.77 10.42 -5.74
C GLN A 92 -15.41 11.74 -5.03
N ASN A 93 -14.37 12.46 -5.52
CA ASN A 93 -13.94 13.74 -4.96
C ASN A 93 -13.59 13.68 -3.45
N MET A 94 -13.02 12.56 -3.00
CA MET A 94 -12.61 12.34 -1.61
C MET A 94 -11.19 12.85 -1.33
N LEU A 95 -10.42 13.20 -2.38
CA LEU A 95 -9.01 13.58 -2.29
C LEU A 95 -8.80 15.05 -2.64
N HIS A 96 -7.77 15.64 -2.04
CA HIS A 96 -7.26 16.97 -2.36
C HIS A 96 -6.24 16.87 -3.51
N ALA A 97 -6.31 17.80 -4.46
CA ALA A 97 -5.33 17.87 -5.53
C ALA A 97 -3.96 18.30 -4.99
N ILE A 98 -2.92 17.60 -5.39
CA ILE A 98 -1.55 17.80 -4.92
C ILE A 98 -0.88 18.92 -5.74
N ASP A 99 -0.41 19.93 -5.04
CA ASP A 99 0.49 20.96 -5.57
C ASP A 99 1.92 20.42 -5.51
N LYS A 100 2.45 19.99 -6.67
CA LYS A 100 3.79 19.40 -6.76
C LYS A 100 4.91 20.40 -6.50
N ASP A 101 4.66 21.70 -6.65
CA ASP A 101 5.66 22.75 -6.37
C ASP A 101 5.98 22.81 -4.87
N LYS A 102 5.10 22.30 -4.01
CA LYS A 102 5.33 22.13 -2.57
C LYS A 102 6.15 20.88 -2.21
N LEU A 103 6.46 20.02 -3.18
CA LEU A 103 7.08 18.71 -2.98
C LEU A 103 8.46 18.66 -3.63
N SER A 104 9.45 19.34 -3.03
CA SER A 104 10.81 19.43 -3.56
C SER A 104 11.50 18.08 -3.80
N ASN A 105 11.09 17.03 -3.08
CA ASN A 105 11.63 15.69 -3.22
C ASN A 105 10.89 14.80 -4.26
N PHE A 106 9.86 15.34 -4.94
CA PHE A 106 9.09 14.60 -5.94
C PHE A 106 9.98 14.06 -7.09
N HIS A 107 11.04 14.78 -7.45
CA HIS A 107 11.98 14.40 -8.51
C HIS A 107 12.78 13.11 -8.23
N TYR A 108 12.79 12.62 -6.99
CA TYR A 108 13.42 11.34 -6.66
C TYR A 108 12.55 10.12 -7.02
N LEU A 109 11.25 10.31 -7.29
CA LEU A 109 10.36 9.21 -7.61
C LEU A 109 10.69 8.59 -8.98
N ASN A 110 10.56 7.28 -9.06
CA ASN A 110 10.78 6.52 -10.29
C ASN A 110 9.70 6.86 -11.33
N PRO A 111 10.08 7.46 -12.49
CA PRO A 111 9.12 7.82 -13.53
C PRO A 111 8.30 6.63 -14.04
N ALA A 112 8.83 5.40 -13.94
CA ALA A 112 8.12 4.19 -14.32
C ALA A 112 6.89 3.89 -13.46
N LEU A 113 6.79 4.46 -12.25
CA LEU A 113 5.65 4.31 -11.32
C LEU A 113 4.73 5.52 -11.31
N LEU A 114 5.04 6.56 -12.08
CA LEU A 114 4.21 7.76 -12.22
C LEU A 114 3.25 7.66 -13.42
N ASN A 115 2.25 8.53 -13.43
CA ASN A 115 1.31 8.72 -14.54
C ASN A 115 0.58 7.42 -14.93
N LYS A 116 0.17 6.65 -13.93
CA LYS A 116 -0.60 5.41 -14.14
C LYS A 116 -2.09 5.70 -14.28
N ASP A 117 -2.85 4.76 -14.84
CA ASP A 117 -4.28 4.92 -15.15
C ASP A 117 -5.13 5.34 -13.95
N PHE A 118 -4.75 4.92 -12.75
CA PHE A 118 -5.44 5.31 -11.53
C PHE A 118 -5.26 6.81 -11.20
N ASP A 119 -4.13 7.43 -11.62
CA ASP A 119 -3.88 8.88 -11.51
C ASP A 119 -2.94 9.36 -12.64
N PRO A 120 -3.45 9.62 -13.85
CA PRO A 120 -2.64 9.83 -15.06
C PRO A 120 -1.68 11.02 -15.02
N LYS A 121 -1.85 11.91 -14.05
CA LYS A 121 -0.98 13.09 -13.86
C LYS A 121 -0.32 13.14 -12.50
N ASN A 122 -0.55 12.17 -11.63
CA ASN A 122 -0.20 12.22 -10.21
C ASN A 122 -0.69 13.51 -9.53
N ASP A 123 -1.93 13.90 -9.83
CA ASP A 123 -2.53 15.08 -9.24
C ASP A 123 -3.14 14.79 -7.86
N TYR A 124 -3.26 13.52 -7.46
CA TYR A 124 -3.90 13.09 -6.22
C TYR A 124 -3.07 12.08 -5.42
N SER A 125 -1.96 11.60 -5.97
CA SER A 125 -1.18 10.51 -5.37
C SER A 125 0.32 10.67 -5.52
N ILE A 126 1.03 10.23 -4.48
CA ILE A 126 2.47 10.07 -4.46
C ILE A 126 2.77 8.59 -4.15
N PRO A 127 3.42 7.84 -5.03
CA PRO A 127 3.84 6.47 -4.74
C PRO A 127 4.66 6.38 -3.45
N TYR A 128 4.30 5.46 -2.56
CA TYR A 128 4.94 5.27 -1.26
C TYR A 128 5.75 3.98 -1.21
N LEU A 129 5.14 2.84 -1.49
CA LEU A 129 5.79 1.54 -1.65
C LEU A 129 5.12 0.78 -2.81
N ALA A 130 5.80 -0.23 -3.32
CA ALA A 130 5.26 -1.11 -4.35
C ALA A 130 5.39 -2.57 -3.91
N SER A 131 4.31 -3.34 -4.02
CA SER A 131 4.30 -4.76 -3.74
C SER A 131 4.07 -5.58 -5.00
N ILE A 132 4.59 -6.80 -4.98
CA ILE A 132 4.38 -7.79 -6.03
C ILE A 132 3.95 -9.09 -5.37
N THR A 133 2.86 -9.66 -5.87
CA THR A 133 2.36 -10.95 -5.41
C THR A 133 2.94 -12.07 -6.25
N GLY A 134 3.44 -13.08 -5.58
CA GLY A 134 4.05 -14.23 -6.24
C GLY A 134 3.83 -15.54 -5.48
N ILE A 135 4.54 -16.56 -5.92
CA ILE A 135 4.53 -17.87 -5.27
C ILE A 135 5.70 -17.94 -4.29
N VAL A 136 5.44 -18.44 -3.10
CA VAL A 136 6.43 -18.73 -2.07
C VAL A 136 6.62 -20.23 -1.97
N VAL A 137 7.87 -20.67 -1.87
CA VAL A 137 8.19 -22.07 -1.57
C VAL A 137 9.32 -22.15 -0.55
N ASN A 138 9.25 -23.11 0.36
CA ASN A 138 10.41 -23.51 1.17
C ASN A 138 11.22 -24.54 0.40
N SER A 139 12.48 -24.18 0.07
CA SER A 139 13.36 -24.99 -0.79
C SER A 139 13.85 -26.30 -0.17
N ASP A 140 13.67 -26.50 1.14
CA ASP A 140 13.96 -27.79 1.78
C ASP A 140 12.88 -28.84 1.46
N TYR A 141 11.66 -28.42 1.13
CA TYR A 141 10.54 -29.31 0.82
C TYR A 141 10.20 -29.35 -0.67
N ILE A 142 10.34 -28.20 -1.35
CA ILE A 142 9.89 -28.03 -2.73
C ILE A 142 10.98 -27.38 -3.56
N ALA A 143 11.45 -28.07 -4.60
CA ALA A 143 12.43 -27.50 -5.53
C ALA A 143 11.83 -26.25 -6.22
N PRO A 144 12.42 -25.05 -6.09
CA PRO A 144 11.83 -23.81 -6.66
C PRO A 144 11.60 -23.89 -8.17
N LYS A 145 12.39 -24.69 -8.89
CA LYS A 145 12.25 -24.89 -10.34
C LYS A 145 11.05 -25.75 -10.74
N SER A 146 10.42 -26.43 -9.78
CA SER A 146 9.24 -27.27 -10.05
C SER A 146 7.93 -26.51 -9.94
N VAL A 147 7.95 -25.23 -9.46
CA VAL A 147 6.77 -24.38 -9.28
C VAL A 147 7.09 -23.05 -9.95
N LEU A 148 6.66 -22.86 -11.20
CA LEU A 148 6.99 -21.67 -11.99
C LEU A 148 5.76 -20.90 -12.47
N LYS A 149 4.58 -21.45 -12.21
CA LYS A 149 3.30 -20.94 -12.69
C LYS A 149 2.27 -20.96 -11.57
N TRP A 150 1.32 -20.03 -11.60
CA TRP A 150 0.17 -20.09 -10.71
C TRP A 150 -0.58 -21.43 -10.84
N GLN A 151 -0.69 -21.95 -12.07
CA GLN A 151 -1.32 -23.26 -12.32
C GLN A 151 -0.69 -24.40 -11.53
N ASP A 152 0.58 -24.30 -11.16
CA ASP A 152 1.29 -25.35 -10.41
C ASP A 152 0.72 -25.51 -8.98
N LEU A 153 0.02 -24.50 -8.43
CA LEU A 153 -0.62 -24.60 -7.13
C LEU A 153 -1.83 -25.58 -7.10
N TRP A 154 -2.36 -25.97 -8.28
CA TRP A 154 -3.43 -26.96 -8.41
C TRP A 154 -2.92 -28.40 -8.43
N ARG A 155 -1.65 -28.64 -8.23
CA ARG A 155 -1.07 -29.99 -8.18
C ARG A 155 -1.60 -30.75 -6.98
N GLU A 156 -1.82 -32.06 -7.16
CA GLU A 156 -2.37 -32.94 -6.12
C GLU A 156 -1.42 -33.14 -4.92
N ASP A 157 -0.10 -33.03 -5.16
CA ASP A 157 0.91 -33.12 -4.10
C ASP A 157 0.91 -31.90 -3.15
N PHE A 158 0.14 -30.87 -3.44
CA PHE A 158 -0.08 -29.72 -2.55
C PHE A 158 -1.38 -29.76 -1.76
N LYS A 159 -2.09 -30.90 -1.78
CA LYS A 159 -3.36 -31.07 -1.06
C LYS A 159 -3.24 -30.69 0.42
N ASN A 160 -4.13 -29.78 0.89
CA ASN A 160 -4.12 -29.25 2.26
C ASN A 160 -2.75 -28.70 2.70
N GLY A 161 -2.03 -28.05 1.80
CA GLY A 161 -0.67 -27.54 2.06
C GLY A 161 -0.47 -26.07 1.72
N LEU A 162 -1.41 -25.44 0.99
CA LEU A 162 -1.24 -24.08 0.51
C LEU A 162 -1.63 -23.02 1.53
N LEU A 163 -0.79 -22.00 1.67
CA LEU A 163 -1.22 -20.70 2.16
C LEU A 163 -1.73 -19.88 0.98
N ILE A 164 -2.96 -19.42 1.07
CA ILE A 164 -3.58 -18.50 0.12
C ILE A 164 -3.82 -17.16 0.85
N LEU A 165 -3.52 -16.04 0.21
CA LEU A 165 -3.79 -14.73 0.79
C LEU A 165 -5.28 -14.55 1.06
N ASP A 166 -5.62 -13.92 2.18
CA ASP A 166 -7.00 -13.51 2.47
C ASP A 166 -7.28 -12.14 1.87
N ASP A 167 -7.02 -12.01 0.57
CA ASP A 167 -7.29 -10.84 -0.24
C ASP A 167 -8.01 -11.25 -1.54
N MET A 168 -9.22 -10.77 -1.69
CA MET A 168 -10.09 -11.09 -2.82
C MET A 168 -9.44 -10.77 -4.16
N ARG A 169 -8.87 -9.57 -4.29
CA ARG A 169 -8.35 -9.12 -5.57
C ARG A 169 -7.06 -9.87 -5.96
N GLU A 170 -6.22 -10.22 -4.99
CA GLU A 170 -5.02 -11.02 -5.22
C GLU A 170 -5.38 -12.44 -5.66
N VAL A 171 -6.30 -13.09 -4.98
CA VAL A 171 -6.71 -14.47 -5.26
C VAL A 171 -7.44 -14.60 -6.60
N PHE A 172 -8.36 -13.68 -6.92
CA PHE A 172 -9.00 -13.65 -8.22
C PHE A 172 -8.02 -13.32 -9.35
N SER A 173 -7.04 -12.43 -9.10
CA SER A 173 -5.99 -12.11 -10.08
C SER A 173 -5.16 -13.34 -10.44
N MET A 174 -4.77 -14.16 -9.45
CA MET A 174 -4.10 -15.43 -9.69
C MET A 174 -4.92 -16.34 -10.60
N ALA A 175 -6.22 -16.51 -10.32
CA ALA A 175 -7.10 -17.37 -11.11
C ALA A 175 -7.30 -16.83 -12.54
N LEU A 176 -7.55 -15.55 -12.70
CA LEU A 176 -7.71 -14.88 -14.00
C LEU A 176 -6.46 -15.06 -14.86
N LEU A 177 -5.27 -14.86 -14.30
CA LEU A 177 -3.99 -15.06 -15.00
C LEU A 177 -3.81 -16.51 -15.46
N THR A 178 -4.24 -17.51 -14.66
CA THR A 178 -4.17 -18.92 -15.10
C THR A 178 -5.12 -19.22 -16.27
N LEU A 179 -6.17 -18.43 -16.46
CA LEU A 179 -7.13 -18.54 -17.55
C LEU A 179 -6.72 -17.68 -18.76
N GLY A 180 -5.65 -16.88 -18.63
CA GLY A 180 -5.16 -15.98 -19.68
C GLY A 180 -5.90 -14.65 -19.74
N TYR A 181 -6.64 -14.29 -18.69
CA TYR A 181 -7.37 -13.02 -18.58
C TYR A 181 -6.53 -11.96 -17.84
N SER A 182 -6.97 -10.70 -17.97
CA SER A 182 -6.39 -9.59 -17.19
C SER A 182 -6.74 -9.70 -15.71
N ILE A 183 -5.85 -9.26 -14.81
CA ILE A 183 -6.18 -9.11 -13.39
C ILE A 183 -7.28 -8.06 -13.13
N ASN A 184 -7.51 -7.19 -14.10
CA ASN A 184 -8.53 -6.14 -14.06
C ASN A 184 -9.72 -6.46 -14.96
N ASP A 185 -10.00 -7.76 -15.18
CA ASP A 185 -11.09 -8.19 -16.04
C ASP A 185 -12.45 -7.77 -15.46
N THR A 186 -13.34 -7.31 -16.33
CA THR A 186 -14.68 -6.84 -15.99
C THR A 186 -15.79 -7.64 -16.67
N ASP A 187 -15.45 -8.70 -17.43
CA ASP A 187 -16.45 -9.59 -18.01
C ASP A 187 -17.01 -10.53 -16.92
N PRO A 188 -18.32 -10.49 -16.63
CA PRO A 188 -18.93 -11.35 -15.63
C PRO A 188 -18.70 -12.85 -15.84
N LYS A 189 -18.55 -13.30 -17.10
CA LYS A 189 -18.27 -14.70 -17.41
C LYS A 189 -16.86 -15.10 -17.02
N HIS A 190 -15.87 -14.25 -17.31
CA HIS A 190 -14.48 -14.51 -16.91
C HIS A 190 -14.32 -14.54 -15.39
N ILE A 191 -15.04 -13.65 -14.70
CA ILE A 191 -15.05 -13.61 -13.22
C ILE A 191 -15.68 -14.90 -12.65
N GLU A 192 -16.78 -15.38 -13.26
CA GLU A 192 -17.39 -16.66 -12.89
C GLU A 192 -16.45 -17.84 -13.15
N GLU A 193 -15.77 -17.88 -14.31
CA GLU A 193 -14.77 -18.90 -14.63
C GLU A 193 -13.62 -18.92 -13.63
N ALA A 194 -13.13 -17.74 -13.22
CA ALA A 194 -12.12 -17.61 -12.18
C ALA A 194 -12.62 -18.16 -10.83
N TYR A 195 -13.84 -17.83 -10.43
CA TYR A 195 -14.46 -18.39 -9.23
C TYR A 195 -14.56 -19.92 -9.30
N LEU A 196 -15.07 -20.49 -10.39
CA LEU A 196 -15.17 -21.94 -10.57
C LEU A 196 -13.80 -22.60 -10.50
N LYS A 197 -12.78 -21.98 -11.08
CA LYS A 197 -11.40 -22.45 -10.98
C LYS A 197 -10.89 -22.40 -9.54
N LEU A 198 -11.13 -21.32 -8.79
CA LEU A 198 -10.74 -21.20 -7.39
C LEU A 198 -11.40 -22.27 -6.50
N LYS A 199 -12.65 -22.63 -6.77
CA LYS A 199 -13.30 -23.76 -6.07
C LYS A 199 -12.51 -25.05 -6.22
N THR A 200 -11.86 -25.29 -7.34
CA THR A 200 -11.02 -26.49 -7.53
C THR A 200 -9.69 -26.41 -6.80
N LEU A 201 -9.29 -25.22 -6.28
CA LEU A 201 -8.10 -25.04 -5.46
C LEU A 201 -8.36 -25.30 -3.97
N LEU A 202 -9.61 -25.18 -3.50
CA LEU A 202 -9.95 -25.33 -2.08
C LEU A 202 -9.42 -26.62 -1.44
N PRO A 203 -9.42 -27.80 -2.10
CA PRO A 203 -8.83 -29.00 -1.53
C PRO A 203 -7.32 -28.89 -1.25
N ASN A 204 -6.62 -27.99 -1.94
CA ASN A 204 -5.18 -27.74 -1.73
C ASN A 204 -4.94 -26.65 -0.68
N THR A 205 -5.91 -25.79 -0.41
CA THR A 205 -5.80 -24.69 0.54
C THR A 205 -5.81 -25.22 1.97
N LYS A 206 -4.76 -24.92 2.73
CA LYS A 206 -4.66 -25.20 4.18
C LYS A 206 -5.21 -24.02 4.99
N ILE A 207 -4.88 -22.78 4.55
CA ILE A 207 -5.23 -21.57 5.29
C ILE A 207 -5.36 -20.38 4.32
N PHE A 208 -6.33 -19.50 4.62
CA PHE A 208 -6.39 -18.15 4.09
C PHE A 208 -5.86 -17.19 5.15
N ASN A 209 -4.80 -16.43 4.83
CA ASN A 209 -4.23 -15.44 5.74
C ASN A 209 -3.44 -14.39 4.98
N SER A 210 -3.55 -13.12 5.43
CA SER A 210 -2.79 -11.96 4.93
C SER A 210 -2.14 -11.14 6.05
N ASP A 211 -2.41 -11.47 7.31
CA ASP A 211 -1.97 -10.65 8.45
C ASP A 211 -0.65 -11.14 9.05
N VAL A 212 -0.43 -12.47 8.99
CA VAL A 212 0.72 -13.13 9.61
C VAL A 212 1.36 -14.19 8.71
N GLU A 213 1.20 -14.07 7.38
CA GLU A 213 1.75 -15.04 6.43
C GLU A 213 3.26 -15.21 6.55
N GLN A 214 3.99 -14.16 6.96
CA GLN A 214 5.42 -14.22 7.26
C GLN A 214 5.72 -15.29 8.31
N ASN A 215 4.99 -15.26 9.44
CA ASN A 215 5.19 -16.22 10.52
C ASN A 215 4.82 -17.64 10.10
N ILE A 216 3.72 -17.80 9.35
CA ILE A 216 3.26 -19.09 8.84
C ILE A 216 4.33 -19.76 7.96
N TYR A 217 5.03 -18.97 7.13
CA TYR A 217 6.13 -19.47 6.32
C TYR A 217 7.42 -19.70 7.12
N VAL A 218 7.73 -18.83 8.09
CA VAL A 218 8.92 -18.96 8.94
C VAL A 218 8.81 -20.18 9.83
N ASP A 219 7.63 -20.41 10.42
CA ASP A 219 7.33 -21.55 11.31
C ASP A 219 7.06 -22.85 10.54
N GLU A 220 7.08 -22.80 9.21
CA GLU A 220 6.84 -23.95 8.30
C GLU A 220 5.43 -24.55 8.41
N ASP A 221 4.47 -23.78 8.93
CA ASP A 221 3.06 -24.19 8.95
C ASP A 221 2.46 -24.31 7.54
N ALA A 222 3.01 -23.54 6.59
CA ALA A 222 2.85 -23.74 5.16
C ALA A 222 4.22 -23.65 4.48
N VAL A 223 4.48 -24.53 3.50
CA VAL A 223 5.74 -24.58 2.77
C VAL A 223 5.62 -24.13 1.31
N VAL A 224 4.42 -23.83 0.88
CA VAL A 224 4.09 -23.34 -0.46
C VAL A 224 2.80 -22.52 -0.43
N GLY A 225 2.69 -21.52 -1.31
CA GLY A 225 1.47 -20.72 -1.45
C GLY A 225 1.70 -19.35 -2.07
N MET A 226 0.85 -18.41 -1.75
CA MET A 226 0.94 -17.01 -2.18
C MET A 226 1.67 -16.18 -1.13
N GLY A 227 2.28 -15.08 -1.55
CA GLY A 227 2.86 -14.09 -0.63
C GLY A 227 3.31 -12.84 -1.36
N TRP A 228 3.54 -11.79 -0.60
CA TRP A 228 4.09 -10.54 -1.12
C TRP A 228 5.62 -10.52 -1.01
N ASN A 229 6.25 -9.95 -2.02
CA ASN A 229 7.71 -9.92 -2.12
C ASN A 229 8.40 -9.24 -0.92
N GLY A 230 7.79 -8.20 -0.35
CA GLY A 230 8.33 -7.48 0.81
C GLY A 230 8.36 -8.35 2.06
N ASP A 231 7.27 -9.03 2.34
CA ASP A 231 7.12 -9.90 3.50
C ASP A 231 8.09 -11.09 3.43
N ILE A 232 8.21 -11.68 2.25
CA ILE A 232 9.15 -12.78 2.04
C ILE A 232 10.60 -12.29 2.12
N ASN A 233 10.89 -11.07 1.69
CA ASN A 233 12.21 -10.49 1.87
C ASN A 233 12.59 -10.37 3.35
N LEU A 234 11.67 -9.97 4.22
CA LEU A 234 11.91 -9.94 5.67
C LEU A 234 12.03 -11.35 6.23
N SER A 235 11.10 -12.24 5.87
CA SER A 235 11.07 -13.62 6.34
C SER A 235 12.34 -14.41 6.01
N GLN A 236 13.06 -14.06 4.94
CA GLN A 236 14.33 -14.69 4.57
C GLN A 236 15.45 -14.47 5.59
N ALA A 237 15.33 -13.47 6.47
CA ALA A 237 16.28 -13.28 7.57
C ALA A 237 16.17 -14.42 8.61
N ASP A 238 14.96 -14.91 8.86
CA ASP A 238 14.65 -15.95 9.84
C ASP A 238 14.65 -17.34 9.18
N ASN A 239 14.15 -17.44 7.94
CA ASN A 239 14.16 -18.67 7.16
C ASN A 239 14.71 -18.45 5.74
N PRO A 240 16.03 -18.58 5.52
CA PRO A 240 16.68 -18.35 4.23
C PRO A 240 16.31 -19.38 3.14
N LYS A 241 15.55 -20.43 3.52
CA LYS A 241 15.04 -21.45 2.58
C LYS A 241 13.82 -20.99 1.81
N LEU A 242 13.15 -19.94 2.28
CA LEU A 242 12.04 -19.32 1.56
C LEU A 242 12.52 -18.72 0.25
N LYS A 243 11.82 -19.05 -0.84
CA LYS A 243 12.08 -18.53 -2.18
C LYS A 243 10.81 -17.93 -2.76
N PHE A 244 10.96 -16.75 -3.32
CA PHE A 244 9.89 -16.06 -4.02
C PHE A 244 10.02 -16.31 -5.53
N ILE A 245 8.94 -16.64 -6.17
CA ILE A 245 8.88 -16.98 -7.59
C ILE A 245 7.91 -16.05 -8.28
N TYR A 246 8.38 -15.38 -9.34
CA TYR A 246 7.57 -14.58 -10.23
C TYR A 246 6.88 -15.49 -11.24
N PRO A 247 5.54 -15.73 -11.14
CA PRO A 247 4.84 -16.69 -12.01
C PRO A 247 4.93 -16.31 -13.48
N LYS A 248 4.99 -17.33 -14.35
CA LYS A 248 5.15 -17.12 -15.80
C LYS A 248 3.90 -16.54 -16.47
N GLU A 249 2.72 -16.80 -15.94
CA GLU A 249 1.46 -16.23 -16.45
C GLU A 249 1.34 -14.73 -16.21
N GLY A 250 2.10 -14.21 -15.28
CA GLY A 250 2.06 -12.83 -14.81
C GLY A 250 1.79 -12.75 -13.31
N PHE A 251 1.74 -11.54 -12.78
CA PHE A 251 1.54 -11.29 -11.36
C PHE A 251 0.97 -9.89 -11.14
N VAL A 252 0.44 -9.68 -9.94
CA VAL A 252 -0.06 -8.39 -9.49
C VAL A 252 1.09 -7.49 -9.09
N ILE A 253 1.04 -6.24 -9.52
CA ILE A 253 1.81 -5.12 -8.96
C ILE A 253 0.81 -4.18 -8.29
N SER A 254 0.92 -4.01 -6.98
CA SER A 254 0.18 -3.00 -6.24
C SER A 254 1.09 -1.82 -5.91
N ILE A 255 0.55 -0.61 -6.00
CA ILE A 255 1.26 0.61 -5.64
C ILE A 255 0.45 1.29 -4.55
N ASP A 256 1.01 1.34 -3.35
CA ASP A 256 0.42 2.09 -2.26
C ASP A 256 0.88 3.54 -2.33
N CYS A 257 -0.06 4.44 -2.18
CA CYS A 257 0.14 5.85 -2.44
C CYS A 257 -0.19 6.71 -1.23
N LEU A 258 0.60 7.75 -1.00
CA LEU A 258 0.22 8.86 -0.15
C LEU A 258 -0.82 9.71 -0.87
N ALA A 259 -1.94 9.96 -0.23
CA ALA A 259 -2.98 10.86 -0.73
C ALA A 259 -3.45 11.79 0.39
N ILE A 260 -3.78 13.04 0.04
CA ILE A 260 -4.30 14.02 0.98
C ILE A 260 -5.82 13.95 0.93
N THR A 261 -6.49 13.87 2.07
CA THR A 261 -7.96 13.87 2.13
C THR A 261 -8.52 15.20 1.67
N LYS A 262 -9.73 15.21 1.10
CA LYS A 262 -10.38 16.42 0.57
C LYS A 262 -10.50 17.55 1.59
N LYS A 263 -10.71 17.21 2.85
CA LYS A 263 -10.90 18.14 3.95
C LYS A 263 -9.79 18.06 5.00
N ALA A 264 -8.56 17.79 4.57
CA ALA A 264 -7.40 17.75 5.45
C ALA A 264 -7.33 19.00 6.35
N PRO A 265 -7.46 18.85 7.68
CA PRO A 265 -7.48 20.01 8.59
C PRO A 265 -6.10 20.69 8.69
N HIS A 266 -5.00 19.96 8.40
CA HIS A 266 -3.64 20.47 8.53
C HIS A 266 -2.87 20.33 7.20
N LEU A 267 -3.45 20.89 6.12
CA LEU A 267 -2.95 20.74 4.75
C LEU A 267 -1.44 21.04 4.59
N GLU A 268 -0.95 22.14 5.16
CA GLU A 268 0.48 22.50 5.06
C GLU A 268 1.38 21.50 5.80
N ASN A 269 0.92 20.94 6.91
CA ASN A 269 1.66 19.91 7.62
C ASN A 269 1.66 18.59 6.85
N ALA A 270 0.56 18.28 6.14
CA ALA A 270 0.49 17.13 5.24
C ALA A 270 1.53 17.23 4.12
N TYR A 271 1.66 18.38 3.46
CA TYR A 271 2.72 18.60 2.46
C TYR A 271 4.13 18.43 3.03
N LYS A 272 4.39 18.99 4.21
CA LYS A 272 5.69 18.84 4.88
C LYS A 272 6.00 17.37 5.18
N PHE A 273 5.00 16.61 5.66
CA PHE A 273 5.19 15.21 5.98
C PHE A 273 5.39 14.36 4.73
N ILE A 274 4.59 14.54 3.69
CA ILE A 274 4.76 13.85 2.41
C ILE A 274 6.14 14.15 1.81
N ASN A 275 6.55 15.41 1.79
CA ASN A 275 7.86 15.79 1.28
C ASN A 275 9.00 15.19 2.10
N PHE A 276 8.84 15.08 3.43
CA PHE A 276 9.78 14.42 4.33
C PHE A 276 9.89 12.92 4.02
N LEU A 277 8.76 12.21 3.85
CA LEU A 277 8.76 10.79 3.50
C LEU A 277 9.45 10.48 2.18
N MET A 278 9.46 11.44 1.24
CA MET A 278 10.16 11.33 -0.05
C MET A 278 11.66 11.67 0.02
N ARG A 279 12.21 12.06 1.16
CA ARG A 279 13.67 12.21 1.29
C ARG A 279 14.35 10.84 1.06
N PRO A 280 15.45 10.78 0.30
CA PRO A 280 16.13 9.52 0.02
C PRO A 280 16.55 8.71 1.26
N ASP A 281 17.05 9.38 2.29
CA ASP A 281 17.43 8.76 3.56
C ASP A 281 16.23 8.18 4.32
N ILE A 282 15.11 8.88 4.32
CA ILE A 282 13.86 8.47 4.97
C ILE A 282 13.19 7.35 4.18
N ALA A 283 13.04 7.49 2.86
CA ALA A 283 12.46 6.47 2.00
C ALA A 283 13.25 5.15 2.02
N LYS A 284 14.60 5.24 2.13
CA LYS A 284 15.44 4.07 2.37
C LYS A 284 15.12 3.39 3.71
N LYS A 285 15.03 4.18 4.80
CA LYS A 285 14.71 3.66 6.13
C LYS A 285 13.37 2.94 6.14
N ILE A 286 12.34 3.55 5.56
CA ILE A 286 11.01 2.98 5.40
C ILE A 286 11.09 1.64 4.64
N SER A 287 11.69 1.65 3.45
CA SER A 287 11.80 0.46 2.59
C SER A 287 12.51 -0.70 3.28
N LEU A 288 13.57 -0.41 4.06
CA LEU A 288 14.32 -1.46 4.77
C LEU A 288 13.54 -2.04 5.96
N GLU A 289 12.80 -1.21 6.68
CA GLU A 289 12.04 -1.65 7.86
C GLU A 289 10.76 -2.39 7.47
N ILE A 290 10.07 -1.90 6.42
CA ILE A 290 8.83 -2.53 5.94
C ILE A 290 9.11 -3.71 4.99
N GLY A 291 10.32 -3.80 4.41
CA GLY A 291 10.70 -4.90 3.52
C GLY A 291 10.38 -4.68 2.03
N TYR A 292 9.59 -3.68 1.68
CA TYR A 292 9.10 -3.46 0.31
C TYR A 292 9.96 -2.51 -0.52
N PRO A 293 9.98 -2.69 -1.86
CA PRO A 293 10.68 -1.80 -2.77
C PRO A 293 10.25 -0.35 -2.67
N SER A 294 11.22 0.55 -2.57
CA SER A 294 10.95 1.98 -2.59
C SER A 294 10.74 2.49 -4.02
N PRO A 295 9.71 3.30 -4.29
CA PRO A 295 9.58 4.02 -5.54
C PRO A 295 10.60 5.18 -5.68
N ASN A 296 11.41 5.44 -4.67
CA ASN A 296 12.37 6.53 -4.61
C ASN A 296 13.75 6.09 -5.11
N LEU A 297 14.14 6.54 -6.30
CA LEU A 297 15.43 6.20 -6.92
C LEU A 297 16.63 6.74 -6.11
N GLY A 298 16.44 7.84 -5.36
CA GLY A 298 17.46 8.33 -4.43
C GLY A 298 17.68 7.36 -3.28
N ALA A 299 16.61 6.79 -2.72
CA ALA A 299 16.68 5.78 -1.67
C ALA A 299 17.39 4.51 -2.15
N ILE A 300 17.05 4.01 -3.34
CA ILE A 300 17.68 2.83 -3.94
C ILE A 300 19.20 3.03 -4.08
N LYS A 301 19.65 4.22 -4.52
CA LYS A 301 21.08 4.54 -4.64
C LYS A 301 21.83 4.52 -3.30
N LEU A 302 21.13 4.75 -2.19
CA LEU A 302 21.71 4.72 -0.84
C LEU A 302 21.74 3.30 -0.22
N MET A 303 21.09 2.32 -0.85
CA MET A 303 21.11 0.92 -0.41
C MET A 303 22.45 0.26 -0.72
N SER A 304 22.78 -0.85 -0.02
CA SER A 304 23.94 -1.66 -0.34
C SER A 304 23.83 -2.25 -1.75
N LYS A 305 24.96 -2.60 -2.38
CA LYS A 305 24.96 -3.24 -3.70
C LYS A 305 24.22 -4.58 -3.71
N GLU A 306 24.25 -5.30 -2.59
CA GLU A 306 23.53 -6.56 -2.40
C GLU A 306 22.02 -6.34 -2.48
N LEU A 307 21.51 -5.34 -1.76
CA LEU A 307 20.08 -4.98 -1.81
C LEU A 307 19.67 -4.46 -3.18
N GLN A 308 20.52 -3.65 -3.83
CA GLN A 308 20.24 -3.19 -5.20
C GLN A 308 20.20 -4.35 -6.20
N ALA A 309 20.92 -5.45 -5.96
CA ALA A 309 20.91 -6.66 -6.77
C ALA A 309 19.85 -7.69 -6.31
N ASN A 310 19.21 -7.50 -5.17
CA ASN A 310 18.19 -8.41 -4.68
C ASN A 310 16.92 -8.28 -5.55
N PRO A 311 16.49 -9.36 -6.24
CA PRO A 311 15.33 -9.32 -7.13
C PRO A 311 14.01 -9.06 -6.40
N LEU A 312 13.92 -9.28 -5.07
CA LEU A 312 12.74 -8.93 -4.28
C LEU A 312 12.59 -7.43 -4.10
N PHE A 313 13.72 -6.68 -4.04
CA PHE A 313 13.74 -5.22 -3.95
C PHE A 313 13.80 -4.53 -5.31
N ASN A 314 14.46 -5.14 -6.29
CA ASN A 314 14.71 -4.53 -7.59
C ASN A 314 14.58 -5.61 -8.68
N PRO A 315 13.36 -6.06 -8.96
CA PRO A 315 13.12 -7.08 -9.97
C PRO A 315 13.58 -6.60 -11.36
N ASP A 316 14.10 -7.53 -12.14
CA ASP A 316 14.54 -7.28 -13.52
C ASP A 316 13.39 -6.67 -14.36
N ALA A 317 13.73 -5.73 -15.23
CA ALA A 317 12.78 -5.08 -16.13
C ALA A 317 12.03 -6.09 -17.02
N GLU A 318 12.66 -7.19 -17.43
CA GLU A 318 12.02 -8.26 -18.21
C GLU A 318 11.00 -9.04 -17.36
N ILE A 319 11.27 -9.23 -16.07
CA ILE A 319 10.28 -9.81 -15.13
C ILE A 319 9.09 -8.87 -15.00
N LEU A 320 9.33 -7.58 -14.78
CA LEU A 320 8.28 -6.59 -14.58
C LEU A 320 7.33 -6.43 -15.77
N LYS A 321 7.76 -6.73 -16.99
CA LYS A 321 6.87 -6.74 -18.19
C LYS A 321 5.68 -7.69 -18.08
N ARG A 322 5.78 -8.72 -17.25
CA ARG A 322 4.69 -9.68 -17.01
C ARG A 322 3.74 -9.25 -15.90
N GLY A 323 4.14 -8.27 -15.10
CA GLY A 323 3.31 -7.72 -14.04
C GLY A 323 2.20 -6.82 -14.59
N GLN A 324 1.06 -6.86 -13.96
CA GLN A 324 -0.05 -5.96 -14.23
C GLN A 324 -0.35 -5.12 -12.99
N ILE A 325 -0.55 -3.81 -13.19
CA ILE A 325 -0.92 -2.92 -12.09
C ILE A 325 -2.40 -3.13 -11.78
N GLN A 326 -2.70 -3.32 -10.50
CA GLN A 326 -4.07 -3.48 -10.04
C GLN A 326 -4.83 -2.16 -10.12
N ASN A 327 -5.96 -2.17 -10.86
CA ASN A 327 -6.87 -1.05 -11.03
C ASN A 327 -8.25 -1.36 -10.44
N ASP A 328 -9.08 -0.33 -10.28
CA ASP A 328 -10.49 -0.51 -9.92
C ASP A 328 -11.22 -1.27 -11.04
N VAL A 329 -12.07 -2.21 -10.64
CA VAL A 329 -12.96 -2.97 -11.53
C VAL A 329 -14.36 -2.37 -11.59
N ASP A 330 -14.51 -1.14 -11.07
CA ASP A 330 -15.71 -0.31 -11.16
C ASP A 330 -17.02 -1.04 -10.75
N GLU A 331 -17.98 -1.11 -11.66
CA GLU A 331 -19.34 -1.64 -11.42
C GLU A 331 -19.38 -3.15 -11.15
N VAL A 332 -18.36 -3.90 -11.55
CA VAL A 332 -18.34 -5.36 -11.35
C VAL A 332 -17.73 -5.81 -10.01
N LEU A 333 -17.24 -4.88 -9.20
CA LEU A 333 -16.69 -5.21 -7.87
C LEU A 333 -17.68 -6.04 -7.01
N PRO A 334 -19.00 -5.72 -6.94
CA PRO A 334 -19.94 -6.52 -6.17
C PRO A 334 -20.05 -7.98 -6.61
N LEU A 335 -19.68 -8.29 -7.86
CA LEU A 335 -19.64 -9.66 -8.35
C LEU A 335 -18.43 -10.42 -7.82
N TYR A 336 -17.26 -9.77 -7.76
CA TYR A 336 -16.06 -10.30 -7.11
C TYR A 336 -16.33 -10.56 -5.62
N GLU A 337 -16.90 -9.59 -4.90
CA GLU A 337 -17.26 -9.68 -3.48
C GLU A 337 -18.18 -10.87 -3.23
N ARG A 338 -19.26 -11.00 -4.01
CA ARG A 338 -20.20 -12.13 -3.91
C ARG A 338 -19.49 -13.48 -4.10
N TYR A 339 -18.66 -13.62 -5.13
CA TYR A 339 -17.97 -14.89 -5.38
C TYR A 339 -16.89 -15.17 -4.33
N TRP A 340 -16.27 -14.14 -3.77
CA TRP A 340 -15.33 -14.27 -2.67
C TRP A 340 -16.01 -14.82 -1.41
N GLU A 341 -17.16 -14.26 -1.03
CA GLU A 341 -17.95 -14.77 0.08
C GLU A 341 -18.35 -16.24 -0.12
N LEU A 342 -18.82 -16.60 -1.33
CA LEU A 342 -19.18 -17.98 -1.65
C LEU A 342 -17.97 -18.93 -1.60
N LEU A 343 -16.79 -18.45 -1.98
CA LEU A 343 -15.56 -19.23 -1.88
C LEU A 343 -15.17 -19.49 -0.43
N LYS A 344 -15.25 -18.49 0.43
CA LYS A 344 -14.91 -18.58 1.86
C LYS A 344 -15.87 -19.46 2.64
N ILE A 345 -17.16 -19.51 2.28
CA ILE A 345 -18.14 -20.44 2.88
C ILE A 345 -17.84 -21.90 2.51
N GLY A 346 -17.24 -22.14 1.35
CA GLY A 346 -16.91 -23.47 0.86
C GLY A 346 -15.52 -23.98 1.27
N SER A 347 -14.76 -23.16 2.02
CA SER A 347 -13.37 -23.44 2.45
C SER A 347 -13.32 -24.18 3.79
#